data_aeccab5633995166ccf643891a9db039
#
_entry.id   aeccab5633995166ccf643891a9db039
#
_cell.length_a   1.000
_cell.length_b   1.000
_cell.length_c   1.000
_cell.angle_alpha   90.00
_cell.angle_beta   90.00
_cell.angle_gamma   90.00
#
_symmetry.space_group_name_H-M   'P 1'
#
loop_
_entity.id
_entity.type
_entity.pdbx_description
1 polymer ?
#
loop_
_entity_poly.entity_id
_entity_poly.type
_entity_poly.pdbx_seq_one_letter_code
_entity_poly.pdbx_strand_id
1 'polypeptide(L)'
;LGGALSGGERQALAIGRAMYFGARLVILDEPTTALSLKEVKRVLEFIQALRDKGRSVLLVSHHVHQAYDVADRFLFMDKGRTVGEVRREGTSPADLTERLLSLAEGRGA
;
A
#
# COMPACT_ATOMS: atom_id res chain seq x y z
N LEU A 1 10.30 14.58 -20.54
CA LEU A 1 10.57 13.21 -20.10
C LEU A 1 9.56 12.71 -19.09
N GLY A 2 9.17 13.54 -18.13
CA GLY A 2 8.19 13.14 -17.13
C GLY A 2 6.86 12.70 -17.73
N GLY A 3 6.40 13.35 -18.79
CA GLY A 3 5.17 13.01 -19.46
C GLY A 3 5.21 11.72 -20.26
N ALA A 4 6.40 11.18 -20.51
CA ALA A 4 6.59 9.95 -21.27
C ALA A 4 6.66 8.71 -20.38
N LEU A 5 6.71 8.87 -19.07
CA LEU A 5 6.80 7.76 -18.13
C LEU A 5 5.43 7.15 -17.85
N SER A 6 5.39 5.81 -17.76
CA SER A 6 4.20 5.09 -17.34
C SER A 6 3.97 5.31 -15.84
N GLY A 7 2.78 4.94 -15.34
CA GLY A 7 2.48 5.01 -13.92
C GLY A 7 3.45 4.18 -13.08
N GLY A 8 3.79 2.97 -13.55
CA GLY A 8 4.74 2.10 -12.87
C GLY A 8 6.15 2.68 -12.83
N GLU A 9 6.57 3.30 -13.93
CA GLU A 9 7.89 3.94 -13.99
C GLU A 9 7.98 5.14 -13.06
N ARG A 10 6.91 5.93 -12.95
CA ARG A 10 6.87 7.06 -12.03
C ARG A 10 6.94 6.59 -10.58
N GLN A 11 6.25 5.52 -10.23
CA GLN A 11 6.29 4.97 -8.88
C GLN A 11 7.67 4.41 -8.57
N ALA A 12 8.28 3.68 -9.50
CA ALA A 12 9.63 3.17 -9.32
C ALA A 12 10.64 4.29 -9.12
N LEU A 13 10.50 5.39 -9.85
CA LEU A 13 11.37 6.55 -9.71
C LEU A 13 11.21 7.20 -8.34
N ALA A 14 9.98 7.36 -7.87
CA ALA A 14 9.70 7.96 -6.56
C ALA A 14 10.28 7.10 -5.43
N ILE A 15 10.12 5.79 -5.50
CA ILE A 15 10.65 4.86 -4.51
C ILE A 15 12.18 4.85 -4.56
N GLY A 16 12.75 4.86 -5.76
CA GLY A 16 14.20 4.93 -5.94
C GLY A 16 14.79 6.19 -5.33
N ARG A 17 14.13 7.32 -5.49
CA ARG A 17 14.56 8.58 -4.86
C ARG A 17 14.52 8.48 -3.34
N ALA A 18 13.46 7.90 -2.78
CA ALA A 18 13.33 7.70 -1.35
C ALA A 18 14.49 6.87 -0.80
N MET A 19 14.88 5.82 -1.52
CA MET A 19 16.02 4.98 -1.13
C MET A 19 17.33 5.75 -1.23
N TYR A 20 17.53 6.47 -2.31
CA TYR A 20 18.75 7.24 -2.56
C TYR A 20 18.98 8.32 -1.50
N PHE A 21 17.94 9.07 -1.18
CA PHE A 21 18.02 10.14 -0.19
C PHE A 21 17.87 9.70 1.25
N GLY A 22 17.73 8.38 1.48
CA GLY A 22 17.68 7.85 2.82
C GLY A 22 16.40 8.19 3.58
N ALA A 23 15.28 8.37 2.90
CA ALA A 23 14.01 8.65 3.56
C ALA A 23 13.65 7.55 4.55
N ARG A 24 13.29 7.92 5.78
CA ARG A 24 12.91 6.97 6.82
C ARG A 24 11.47 6.53 6.71
N LEU A 25 10.61 7.39 6.21
CA LEU A 25 9.20 7.12 6.00
C LEU A 25 8.86 7.47 4.56
N VAL A 26 8.23 6.54 3.87
CA VAL A 26 7.76 6.73 2.50
C VAL A 26 6.25 6.55 2.51
N ILE A 27 5.52 7.51 1.96
CA ILE A 27 4.06 7.46 1.88
C ILE A 27 3.68 7.24 0.42
N LEU A 28 2.94 6.18 0.16
CA LEU A 28 2.47 5.81 -1.18
C LEU A 28 0.94 5.76 -1.16
N ASP A 29 0.32 6.59 -1.99
CA ASP A 29 -1.13 6.67 -2.09
C ASP A 29 -1.60 6.00 -3.37
N GLU A 30 -2.28 4.87 -3.24
CA GLU A 30 -2.80 4.08 -4.35
C GLU A 30 -1.76 3.86 -5.44
N PRO A 31 -0.57 3.34 -5.10
CA PRO A 31 0.55 3.30 -6.05
C PRO A 31 0.38 2.33 -7.21
N THR A 32 -0.59 1.42 -7.14
CA THR A 32 -0.79 0.41 -8.18
C THR A 32 -2.02 0.66 -9.05
N THR A 33 -2.72 1.77 -8.86
CA THR A 33 -3.90 2.10 -9.65
C THR A 33 -3.54 2.25 -11.12
N ALA A 34 -4.34 1.62 -11.98
CA ALA A 34 -4.18 1.66 -13.44
C ALA A 34 -2.86 1.08 -13.96
N LEU A 35 -2.21 0.22 -13.19
CA LEU A 35 -1.00 -0.47 -13.62
C LEU A 35 -1.32 -1.88 -14.14
N SER A 36 -0.47 -2.37 -15.05
CA SER A 36 -0.51 -3.77 -15.48
C SER A 36 -0.06 -4.67 -14.34
N LEU A 37 -0.35 -5.96 -14.44
CA LEU A 37 0.09 -6.93 -13.43
C LEU A 37 1.61 -6.93 -13.26
N LYS A 38 2.35 -6.80 -14.35
CA LYS A 38 3.81 -6.75 -14.30
C LYS A 38 4.31 -5.52 -13.55
N GLU A 39 3.68 -4.37 -13.80
CA GLU A 39 4.03 -3.13 -13.13
C GLU A 39 3.66 -3.16 -11.65
N VAL A 40 2.51 -3.73 -11.31
CA VAL A 40 2.10 -3.93 -9.92
C VAL A 40 3.13 -4.76 -9.17
N LYS A 41 3.55 -5.88 -9.76
CA LYS A 41 4.57 -6.73 -9.14
C LYS A 41 5.85 -5.95 -8.85
N ARG A 42 6.27 -5.13 -9.80
CA ARG A 42 7.48 -4.31 -9.65
C ARG A 42 7.34 -3.31 -8.50
N VAL A 43 6.20 -2.66 -8.39
CA VAL A 43 5.95 -1.72 -7.29
C VAL A 43 5.99 -2.43 -5.95
N LEU A 44 5.36 -3.60 -5.84
CA LEU A 44 5.35 -4.36 -4.59
C LEU A 44 6.76 -4.82 -4.21
N GLU A 45 7.57 -5.19 -5.18
CA GLU A 45 8.97 -5.56 -4.95
C GLU A 45 9.79 -4.37 -4.43
N PHE A 46 9.54 -3.17 -4.94
CA PHE A 46 10.20 -1.96 -4.43
C PHE A 46 9.79 -1.66 -3.00
N ILE A 47 8.51 -1.85 -2.66
CA ILE A 47 8.03 -1.66 -1.29
C ILE A 47 8.75 -2.65 -0.35
N GLN A 48 8.87 -3.91 -0.76
CA GLN A 48 9.62 -4.91 0.01
C GLN A 48 11.07 -4.49 0.20
N ALA A 49 11.70 -3.97 -0.84
CA ALA A 49 13.09 -3.53 -0.77
C ALA A 49 13.26 -2.38 0.23
N LEU A 50 12.31 -1.45 0.29
CA LEU A 50 12.32 -0.38 1.28
C LEU A 50 12.24 -0.94 2.70
N ARG A 51 11.33 -1.89 2.92
CA ARG A 51 11.17 -2.57 4.20
C ARG A 51 12.48 -3.26 4.62
N ASP A 52 13.08 -4.00 3.69
CA ASP A 52 14.32 -4.73 3.95
C ASP A 52 15.47 -3.80 4.33
N LYS A 53 15.43 -2.56 3.90
CA LYS A 53 16.41 -1.54 4.26
C LYS A 53 16.06 -0.79 5.55
N GLY A 54 15.05 -1.25 6.27
CA GLY A 54 14.65 -0.63 7.53
C GLY A 54 13.83 0.65 7.38
N ARG A 55 13.29 0.89 6.19
CA ARG A 55 12.42 2.06 5.96
C ARG A 55 11.00 1.73 6.37
N SER A 56 10.28 2.74 6.84
CA SER A 56 8.85 2.61 7.12
C SER A 56 8.06 3.03 5.89
N VAL A 57 7.05 2.26 5.53
CA VAL A 57 6.20 2.56 4.39
C VAL A 57 4.76 2.66 4.87
N LEU A 58 4.11 3.76 4.54
CA LEU A 58 2.68 3.92 4.74
C LEU A 58 2.01 3.77 3.38
N LEU A 59 1.29 2.68 3.20
CA LEU A 59 0.61 2.37 1.95
C LEU A 59 -0.88 2.65 2.10
N VAL A 60 -1.39 3.59 1.33
CA VAL A 60 -2.82 3.87 1.27
C VAL A 60 -3.38 3.14 0.06
N SER A 61 -4.26 2.19 0.28
CA SER A 61 -4.80 1.36 -0.79
C SER A 61 -6.12 0.72 -0.40
N HIS A 62 -6.93 0.39 -1.39
CA HIS A 62 -8.10 -0.46 -1.21
C HIS A 62 -7.93 -1.81 -1.93
N HIS A 63 -6.74 -2.09 -2.44
CA HIS A 63 -6.42 -3.37 -3.07
C HIS A 63 -5.94 -4.34 -2.00
N VAL A 64 -6.88 -5.08 -1.43
CA VAL A 64 -6.65 -5.92 -0.25
C VAL A 64 -5.54 -6.94 -0.43
N HIS A 65 -5.56 -7.69 -1.53
CA HIS A 65 -4.55 -8.73 -1.76
C HIS A 65 -3.15 -8.15 -1.88
N GLN A 66 -3.01 -7.04 -2.59
CA GLN A 66 -1.71 -6.38 -2.76
C GLN A 66 -1.19 -5.86 -1.42
N ALA A 67 -2.06 -5.22 -0.65
CA ALA A 67 -1.69 -4.70 0.67
C ALA A 67 -1.29 -5.84 1.61
N TYR A 68 -2.04 -6.94 1.59
CA TYR A 68 -1.76 -8.09 2.45
C TYR A 68 -0.38 -8.68 2.19
N ASP A 69 0.05 -8.67 0.92
CA ASP A 69 1.34 -9.25 0.55
C ASP A 69 2.53 -8.48 1.11
N VAL A 70 2.40 -7.19 1.36
CA VAL A 70 3.54 -6.34 1.75
C VAL A 70 3.42 -5.69 3.12
N ALA A 71 2.24 -5.56 3.68
CA ALA A 71 2.04 -4.84 4.93
C ALA A 71 2.22 -5.73 6.15
N ASP A 72 2.69 -5.14 7.23
CA ASP A 72 2.84 -5.81 8.53
C ASP A 72 1.59 -5.65 9.38
N ARG A 73 0.86 -4.56 9.18
CA ARG A 73 -0.38 -4.28 9.89
C ARG A 73 -1.27 -3.39 9.05
N PHE A 74 -2.54 -3.41 9.38
CA PHE A 74 -3.57 -2.73 8.62
C PHE A 74 -4.35 -1.79 9.54
N LEU A 75 -4.54 -0.57 9.08
CA LEU A 75 -5.30 0.43 9.78
C LEU A 75 -6.52 0.77 8.94
N PHE A 76 -7.70 0.57 9.53
CA PHE A 76 -8.95 0.90 8.83
C PHE A 76 -9.36 2.33 9.15
N MET A 77 -9.73 3.05 8.11
CA MET A 77 -10.19 4.42 8.25
C MET A 77 -11.58 4.59 7.64
N ASP A 78 -12.38 5.41 8.28
CA ASP A 78 -13.70 5.75 7.79
C ASP A 78 -14.00 7.19 8.17
N LYS A 79 -14.38 7.99 7.18
CA LYS A 79 -14.74 9.40 7.37
C LYS A 79 -13.70 10.19 8.18
N GLY A 80 -12.43 9.99 7.82
CA GLY A 80 -11.33 10.71 8.45
C GLY A 80 -10.93 10.20 9.83
N ARG A 81 -11.45 9.07 10.26
CA ARG A 81 -11.14 8.49 11.56
C ARG A 81 -10.59 7.09 11.43
N THR A 82 -9.72 6.71 12.34
CA THR A 82 -9.28 5.33 12.45
C THR A 82 -10.37 4.54 13.19
N VAL A 83 -10.79 3.43 12.59
CA VAL A 83 -11.88 2.61 13.15
C VAL A 83 -11.43 1.19 13.50
N GLY A 84 -10.19 0.86 13.30
CA GLY A 84 -9.66 -0.45 13.67
C GLY A 84 -8.26 -0.64 13.20
N GLU A 85 -7.56 -1.56 13.86
CA GLU A 85 -6.20 -1.94 13.50
C GLU A 85 -6.06 -3.43 13.72
N VAL A 86 -5.33 -4.10 12.81
CA VAL A 86 -5.07 -5.53 12.94
C VAL A 86 -3.69 -5.83 12.34
N ARG A 87 -2.98 -6.75 12.96
CA ARG A 87 -1.71 -7.23 12.43
C ARG A 87 -1.95 -8.29 11.37
N ARG A 88 -1.00 -8.43 10.45
CA ARG A 88 -1.09 -9.39 9.37
C ARG A 88 -1.37 -10.82 9.88
N GLU A 89 -0.72 -11.22 10.95
CA GLU A 89 -0.86 -12.55 11.53
C GLU A 89 -2.26 -12.83 12.06
N GLY A 90 -3.03 -11.79 12.38
CA GLY A 90 -4.37 -11.91 12.93
C GLY A 90 -5.49 -11.74 11.92
N THR A 91 -5.17 -11.70 10.63
CA THR A 91 -6.18 -11.44 9.61
C THR A 91 -5.87 -12.21 8.32
N SER A 92 -6.72 -12.04 7.33
CA SER A 92 -6.57 -12.64 6.01
C SER A 92 -7.13 -11.66 4.97
N PRO A 93 -6.83 -11.84 3.68
CA PRO A 93 -7.46 -11.02 2.65
C PRO A 93 -8.98 -11.07 2.70
N ALA A 94 -9.56 -12.23 3.00
CA ALA A 94 -11.01 -12.36 3.13
C ALA A 94 -11.56 -11.54 4.28
N ASP A 95 -10.90 -11.60 5.44
CA ASP A 95 -11.31 -10.82 6.61
C ASP A 95 -11.22 -9.33 6.37
N LEU A 96 -10.13 -8.89 5.73
CA LEU A 96 -9.94 -7.48 5.37
C LEU A 96 -11.02 -7.00 4.42
N THR A 97 -11.33 -7.80 3.41
CA THR A 97 -12.38 -7.48 2.44
C THR A 97 -13.74 -7.35 3.13
N GLU A 98 -14.07 -8.29 4.00
CA GLU A 98 -15.33 -8.25 4.74
C GLU A 98 -15.42 -7.00 5.61
N ARG A 99 -14.32 -6.63 6.27
CA ARG A 99 -14.29 -5.41 7.10
C ARG A 99 -14.52 -4.16 6.26
N LEU A 100 -13.90 -4.07 5.10
CA LEU A 100 -14.08 -2.94 4.20
C LEU A 100 -15.51 -2.85 3.68
N LEU A 101 -16.11 -3.99 3.34
CA LEU A 101 -17.50 -4.03 2.91
C LEU A 101 -18.44 -3.57 4.02
N SER A 102 -18.20 -3.99 5.25
CA SER A 102 -19.00 -3.57 6.40
C SER A 102 -18.92 -2.06 6.60
N LEU A 103 -17.75 -1.47 6.47
CA LEU A 103 -17.57 -0.03 6.58
C LEU A 103 -18.30 0.72 5.46
N ALA A 104 -18.18 0.22 4.22
CA ALA A 104 -18.85 0.82 3.06
C ALA A 104 -20.37 0.79 3.19
N GLU A 105 -20.90 -0.23 3.88
CA GLU A 105 -22.34 -0.38 4.13
C GLU A 105 -22.80 0.34 5.42
N GLY A 106 -21.87 1.00 6.10
CA GLY A 106 -22.20 1.70 7.36
C GLY A 106 -22.37 0.78 8.55
N ARG A 107 -21.88 -0.46 8.45
CA ARG A 107 -22.04 -1.47 9.49
C ARG A 107 -20.77 -1.70 10.27
N GLY A 108 -20.27 -1.54 11.04
CA GLY A 108 -19.02 -1.99 11.62
C GLY A 108 -18.13 -0.86 12.10
N ALA A 109 -18.76 0.19 12.37
CA ALA A 109 -18.05 1.31 12.98
C ALA A 109 -17.56 0.98 14.40
#